data_718856862ff06cedf9021fbe3e1960ca
#
_entry.id   718856862ff06cedf9021fbe3e1960ca
#
_cell.length_a   1.000
_cell.length_b   1.000
_cell.length_c   1.000
_cell.angle_alpha   90.00
_cell.angle_beta   90.00
_cell.angle_gamma   90.00
#
_symmetry.space_group_name_H-M   'P 1'
#
loop_
_entity.id
_entity.type
_entity.pdbx_description
1 polymer ?
#
loop_
_entity_poly.entity_id
_entity_poly.type
_entity_poly.pdbx_seq_one_letter_code
_entity_poly.pdbx_strand_id
1 'polypeptide(L)'
;MHAWHDVELGDSIETAFRAVIEIPKGSKVKSELDKQTGLLCVDRILYSAVHYPANYGFLPQTYCLDGDPLDVLVLGQEAVVPLCIMRATAIGVMPMVDDKGPDDKIIAVHADDPEYADYRDISQLSGHRRKELERFFLDYKVLEHKTVSVGDMHGRAEAERMIREAVQLYREKIKPTLHTTINQRVST
;
A
#
# COMPACT_ATOMS: atom_id res chain seq x y z
N MET A 1 -5.95 1.14 -19.57
CA MET A 1 -6.23 0.64 -18.20
C MET A 1 -5.18 1.23 -17.27
N HIS A 2 -5.62 1.87 -16.20
CA HIS A 2 -4.76 2.51 -15.20
C HIS A 2 -4.91 1.79 -13.86
N ALA A 3 -3.83 1.26 -13.30
CA ALA A 3 -3.89 0.39 -12.12
C ALA A 3 -4.52 1.05 -10.89
N TRP A 4 -4.36 2.38 -10.73
CA TRP A 4 -4.96 3.12 -9.63
C TRP A 4 -6.46 3.39 -9.83
N HIS A 5 -6.87 3.74 -11.08
CA HIS A 5 -8.20 4.28 -11.35
C HIS A 5 -9.20 3.24 -11.87
N ASP A 6 -8.72 2.26 -12.65
CA ASP A 6 -9.58 1.30 -13.36
C ASP A 6 -9.71 -0.05 -12.62
N VAL A 7 -8.81 -0.33 -11.67
CA VAL A 7 -8.93 -1.50 -10.79
C VAL A 7 -9.89 -1.15 -9.65
N GLU A 8 -10.96 -1.94 -9.50
CA GLU A 8 -11.87 -1.78 -8.37
C GLU A 8 -11.26 -2.32 -7.09
N LEU A 9 -11.45 -1.62 -5.97
CA LEU A 9 -10.97 -2.06 -4.66
C LEU A 9 -11.58 -3.40 -4.23
N GLY A 10 -12.81 -3.69 -4.66
CA GLY A 10 -13.58 -4.88 -4.30
C GLY A 10 -14.86 -4.51 -3.53
N ASP A 11 -15.67 -5.53 -3.24
CA ASP A 11 -17.02 -5.32 -2.74
C ASP A 11 -17.08 -5.09 -1.21
N SER A 12 -16.08 -5.57 -0.47
CA SER A 12 -16.08 -5.49 0.99
C SER A 12 -14.67 -5.34 1.56
N ILE A 13 -14.45 -4.22 2.21
CA ILE A 13 -13.21 -3.93 2.97
C ILE A 13 -13.08 -4.90 4.15
N GLU A 14 -14.21 -5.31 4.73
CA GLU A 14 -14.27 -6.17 5.91
C GLU A 14 -13.90 -7.63 5.62
N THR A 15 -14.06 -8.10 4.39
CA THR A 15 -13.72 -9.47 4.04
C THR A 15 -12.42 -9.58 3.27
N ALA A 16 -12.36 -9.00 2.10
CA ALA A 16 -11.15 -8.91 1.31
C ALA A 16 -11.29 -7.80 0.26
N PHE A 17 -10.21 -7.10 0.03
CA PHE A 17 -10.06 -6.08 -1.00
C PHE A 17 -8.94 -6.44 -1.98
N ARG A 18 -8.81 -5.69 -3.05
CA ARG A 18 -7.71 -5.83 -4.01
C ARG A 18 -6.60 -4.85 -3.67
N ALA A 19 -5.37 -5.34 -3.67
CA ALA A 19 -4.15 -4.56 -3.60
C ALA A 19 -3.38 -4.71 -4.91
N VAL A 20 -2.83 -3.63 -5.44
CA VAL A 20 -1.93 -3.66 -6.59
C VAL A 20 -0.51 -3.62 -6.06
N ILE A 21 0.29 -4.63 -6.37
CA ILE A 21 1.65 -4.75 -5.86
C ILE A 21 2.63 -4.05 -6.82
N GLU A 22 3.44 -3.16 -6.29
CA GLU A 22 4.49 -2.45 -7.02
C GLU A 22 5.87 -3.05 -6.76
N ILE A 23 6.09 -3.58 -5.56
CA ILE A 23 7.39 -4.04 -5.09
C ILE A 23 7.24 -5.43 -4.49
N PRO A 24 7.89 -6.44 -5.08
CA PRO A 24 7.89 -7.80 -4.53
C PRO A 24 8.57 -7.87 -3.15
N LYS A 25 8.10 -8.75 -2.29
CA LYS A 25 8.82 -9.20 -1.10
C LYS A 25 10.27 -9.58 -1.48
N GLY A 26 11.24 -9.13 -0.69
CA GLY A 26 12.66 -9.41 -0.91
C GLY A 26 13.35 -8.49 -1.93
N SER A 27 12.64 -7.54 -2.54
CA SER A 27 13.24 -6.56 -3.45
C SER A 27 14.00 -5.46 -2.70
N LYS A 28 15.05 -4.94 -3.34
CA LYS A 28 15.70 -3.65 -3.02
C LYS A 28 15.30 -2.56 -4.02
N VAL A 29 14.64 -2.92 -5.10
CA VAL A 29 14.20 -1.95 -6.10
C VAL A 29 12.91 -1.31 -5.60
N LYS A 30 12.93 0.01 -5.37
CA LYS A 30 11.72 0.78 -5.13
C LYS A 30 11.15 1.20 -6.48
N SER A 31 10.06 0.60 -6.85
CA SER A 31 9.25 0.99 -8.01
C SER A 31 7.95 1.64 -7.56
N GLU A 32 7.47 2.57 -8.35
CA GLU A 32 6.25 3.35 -8.11
C GLU A 32 5.42 3.41 -9.39
N LEU A 33 4.11 3.46 -9.24
CA LEU A 33 3.21 3.69 -10.36
C LEU A 33 3.38 5.12 -10.88
N ASP A 34 3.79 5.27 -12.14
CA ASP A 34 3.70 6.56 -12.83
C ASP A 34 2.24 6.93 -13.04
N LYS A 35 1.80 8.02 -12.40
CA LYS A 35 0.39 8.44 -12.36
C LYS A 35 -0.14 8.91 -13.72
N GLN A 36 0.73 9.23 -14.67
CA GLN A 36 0.33 9.69 -16.00
C GLN A 36 0.15 8.52 -16.97
N THR A 37 1.08 7.56 -16.94
CA THR A 37 1.11 6.45 -17.89
C THR A 37 0.46 5.19 -17.36
N GLY A 38 0.38 5.03 -16.03
CA GLY A 38 -0.07 3.79 -15.38
C GLY A 38 0.95 2.65 -15.44
N LEU A 39 2.19 2.94 -15.86
CA LEU A 39 3.30 1.99 -15.85
C LEU A 39 4.07 2.10 -14.53
N LEU A 40 4.87 1.08 -14.22
CA LEU A 40 5.84 1.18 -13.13
C LEU A 40 7.11 1.87 -13.61
N CYS A 41 7.59 2.82 -12.82
CA CYS A 41 8.93 3.38 -12.96
C CYS A 41 9.78 2.97 -11.76
N VAL A 42 11.09 2.84 -11.96
CA VAL A 42 12.04 2.64 -10.88
C VAL A 42 12.35 4.00 -10.28
N ASP A 43 11.91 4.21 -9.02
CA ASP A 43 12.27 5.41 -8.26
C ASP A 43 13.76 5.35 -7.87
N ARG A 44 14.16 4.27 -7.18
CA ARG A 44 15.56 4.04 -6.79
C ARG A 44 15.83 2.61 -6.35
N ILE A 45 17.09 2.29 -6.21
CA ILE A 45 17.55 1.12 -5.43
C ILE A 45 17.77 1.59 -3.99
N LEU A 46 17.24 0.87 -3.01
CA LEU A 46 17.43 1.20 -1.60
C LEU A 46 18.93 1.29 -1.26
N TYR A 47 19.34 2.38 -0.62
CA TYR A 47 20.74 2.61 -0.25
C TYR A 47 21.18 1.68 0.88
N SER A 48 20.26 1.38 1.81
CA SER A 48 20.49 0.43 2.89
C SER A 48 20.50 -1.01 2.39
N ALA A 49 21.07 -1.93 3.18
CA ALA A 49 21.07 -3.37 2.89
C ALA A 49 19.71 -4.06 3.12
N VAL A 50 18.69 -3.32 3.56
CA VAL A 50 17.35 -3.86 3.82
C VAL A 50 16.62 -4.21 2.53
N HIS A 51 15.70 -5.16 2.65
CA HIS A 51 14.82 -5.61 1.56
C HIS A 51 13.37 -5.51 2.02
N TYR A 52 12.45 -5.24 1.10
CA TYR A 52 11.03 -5.18 1.43
C TYR A 52 10.57 -6.46 2.13
N PRO A 53 10.02 -6.37 3.35
CA PRO A 53 9.70 -7.55 4.17
C PRO A 53 8.41 -8.26 3.75
N ALA A 54 7.62 -7.61 2.89
CA ALA A 54 6.36 -8.12 2.35
C ALA A 54 6.17 -7.62 0.92
N ASN A 55 5.18 -8.12 0.20
CA ASN A 55 4.75 -7.52 -1.05
C ASN A 55 4.18 -6.14 -0.74
N TYR A 56 4.69 -5.11 -1.37
CA TYR A 56 4.34 -3.72 -1.12
C TYR A 56 3.66 -3.12 -2.33
N GLY A 57 2.65 -2.31 -2.11
CA GLY A 57 1.92 -1.62 -3.16
C GLY A 57 0.84 -0.73 -2.57
N PHE A 58 -0.24 -0.55 -3.28
CA PHE A 58 -1.30 0.37 -2.90
C PHE A 58 -2.71 -0.23 -3.05
N LEU A 59 -3.67 0.42 -2.42
CA LEU A 59 -5.08 0.14 -2.58
C LEU A 59 -5.65 0.97 -3.73
N PRO A 60 -6.19 0.35 -4.79
CA PRO A 60 -6.76 1.09 -5.91
C PRO A 60 -7.98 1.91 -5.47
N GLN A 61 -8.25 3.01 -6.18
CA GLN A 61 -9.37 3.92 -5.89
C GLN A 61 -9.37 4.45 -4.43
N THR A 62 -8.18 4.64 -3.85
CA THR A 62 -7.95 5.36 -2.60
C THR A 62 -7.13 6.62 -2.86
N TYR A 63 -7.16 7.58 -1.93
CA TYR A 63 -6.38 8.81 -2.02
C TYR A 63 -6.01 9.31 -0.63
N CYS A 64 -4.76 9.72 -0.45
CA CYS A 64 -4.22 10.28 0.78
C CYS A 64 -3.80 11.75 0.59
N LEU A 65 -3.53 12.45 1.69
CA LEU A 65 -3.24 13.89 1.66
C LEU A 65 -1.89 14.25 1.02
N ASP A 66 -0.97 13.29 0.91
CA ASP A 66 0.30 13.40 0.19
C ASP A 66 0.15 13.34 -1.34
N GLY A 67 -1.06 13.07 -1.82
CA GLY A 67 -1.37 12.99 -3.25
C GLY A 67 -1.24 11.59 -3.85
N ASP A 68 -1.05 10.56 -3.02
CA ASP A 68 -0.85 9.17 -3.42
C ASP A 68 -2.02 8.25 -2.99
N PRO A 69 -2.17 7.08 -3.60
CA PRO A 69 -3.07 6.06 -3.09
C PRO A 69 -2.57 5.53 -1.73
N LEU A 70 -3.47 4.95 -0.95
CA LEU A 70 -3.13 4.40 0.37
C LEU A 70 -2.24 3.16 0.23
N ASP A 71 -1.09 3.19 0.87
CA ASP A 71 -0.07 2.15 0.85
C ASP A 71 -0.47 0.90 1.64
N VAL A 72 -0.04 -0.27 1.16
CA VAL A 72 -0.29 -1.54 1.81
C VAL A 72 0.92 -2.48 1.74
N LEU A 73 1.20 -3.17 2.87
CA LEU A 73 2.06 -4.34 2.93
C LEU A 73 1.18 -5.59 2.98
N VAL A 74 1.29 -6.43 1.97
CA VAL A 74 0.57 -7.72 1.93
C VAL A 74 1.52 -8.84 2.32
N LEU A 75 1.32 -9.36 3.53
CA LEU A 75 2.05 -10.51 4.04
C LEU A 75 1.58 -11.79 3.31
N GLY A 76 2.52 -12.60 2.92
CA GLY A 76 2.30 -13.85 2.22
C GLY A 76 3.59 -14.66 2.15
N GLN A 77 3.46 -15.95 1.81
CA GLN A 77 4.61 -16.85 1.71
C GLN A 77 5.57 -16.40 0.60
N GLU A 78 5.04 -16.03 -0.56
CA GLU A 78 5.81 -15.82 -1.78
C GLU A 78 5.82 -14.35 -2.24
N ALA A 79 6.87 -14.01 -2.96
CA ALA A 79 6.94 -12.77 -3.73
C ALA A 79 6.09 -12.90 -5.00
N VAL A 80 5.35 -11.84 -5.36
CA VAL A 80 4.58 -11.81 -6.60
C VAL A 80 5.18 -10.81 -7.58
N VAL A 81 4.89 -10.95 -8.86
CA VAL A 81 5.38 -10.03 -9.89
C VAL A 81 4.72 -8.65 -9.74
N PRO A 82 5.43 -7.55 -10.06
CA PRO A 82 4.86 -6.22 -10.05
C PRO A 82 3.62 -6.09 -10.93
N LEU A 83 2.69 -5.23 -10.54
CA LEU A 83 1.35 -5.03 -11.11
C LEU A 83 0.40 -6.23 -10.94
N CYS A 84 0.75 -7.25 -10.15
CA CYS A 84 -0.21 -8.24 -9.71
C CYS A 84 -1.29 -7.62 -8.84
N ILE A 85 -2.52 -8.05 -9.04
CA ILE A 85 -3.64 -7.79 -8.14
C ILE A 85 -3.70 -8.94 -7.13
N MET A 86 -3.53 -8.61 -5.85
CA MET A 86 -3.68 -9.57 -4.75
C MET A 86 -4.99 -9.32 -4.00
N ARG A 87 -5.70 -10.40 -3.67
CA ARG A 87 -6.79 -10.32 -2.69
C ARG A 87 -6.17 -10.30 -1.29
N ALA A 88 -6.52 -9.29 -0.52
CA ALA A 88 -5.91 -9.06 0.78
C ALA A 88 -6.96 -8.74 1.85
N THR A 89 -6.69 -9.12 3.08
CA THR A 89 -7.49 -8.80 4.26
C THR A 89 -6.67 -7.93 5.20
N ALA A 90 -7.18 -6.76 5.58
CA ALA A 90 -6.49 -5.91 6.55
C ALA A 90 -6.47 -6.58 7.92
N ILE A 91 -5.31 -6.52 8.57
CA ILE A 91 -5.12 -6.98 9.95
C ILE A 91 -4.68 -5.86 10.88
N GLY A 92 -4.24 -4.73 10.35
CA GLY A 92 -3.83 -3.59 11.13
C GLY A 92 -3.27 -2.46 10.27
N VAL A 93 -2.79 -1.43 10.94
CA VAL A 93 -2.13 -0.27 10.34
C VAL A 93 -0.89 0.10 11.15
N MET A 94 0.13 0.52 10.46
CA MET A 94 1.36 1.07 11.04
C MET A 94 1.42 2.56 10.71
N PRO A 95 1.19 3.43 11.71
CA PRO A 95 1.35 4.87 11.56
C PRO A 95 2.81 5.20 11.27
N MET A 96 3.02 6.04 10.26
CA MET A 96 4.36 6.49 9.88
C MET A 96 4.33 7.97 9.51
N VAL A 97 5.40 8.67 9.80
CA VAL A 97 5.64 10.03 9.35
C VAL A 97 7.03 10.09 8.73
N ASP A 98 7.12 10.62 7.53
CA ASP A 98 8.37 10.85 6.84
C ASP A 98 8.61 12.34 6.53
N ASP A 99 9.58 12.66 5.69
CA ASP A 99 9.93 14.03 5.29
C ASP A 99 8.82 14.76 4.53
N LYS A 100 7.81 14.06 4.04
CA LYS A 100 6.63 14.62 3.34
C LYS A 100 5.40 14.76 4.24
N GLY A 101 5.37 14.11 5.40
CA GLY A 101 4.25 14.10 6.33
C GLY A 101 3.75 12.70 6.70
N PRO A 102 2.48 12.58 7.15
CA PRO A 102 1.86 11.29 7.45
C PRO A 102 1.86 10.38 6.23
N ASP A 103 2.31 9.14 6.42
CA ASP A 103 2.51 8.14 5.38
C ASP A 103 2.21 6.73 5.93
N ASP A 104 0.99 6.56 6.43
CA ASP A 104 0.55 5.36 7.13
C ASP A 104 0.50 4.14 6.21
N LYS A 105 0.82 2.96 6.76
CA LYS A 105 0.88 1.72 5.99
C LYS A 105 -0.15 0.73 6.48
N ILE A 106 -1.09 0.34 5.63
CA ILE A 106 -1.99 -0.78 5.92
C ILE A 106 -1.17 -2.07 5.96
N ILE A 107 -1.38 -2.85 7.01
CA ILE A 107 -0.84 -4.21 7.12
C ILE A 107 -1.97 -5.17 6.81
N ALA A 108 -1.76 -5.97 5.77
CA ALA A 108 -2.72 -6.94 5.28
C ALA A 108 -2.06 -8.30 5.10
N VAL A 109 -2.87 -9.32 5.00
CA VAL A 109 -2.46 -10.68 4.63
C VAL A 109 -3.08 -11.07 3.28
N HIS A 110 -2.39 -11.91 2.52
CA HIS A 110 -2.96 -12.50 1.31
C HIS A 110 -4.12 -13.42 1.70
N ALA A 111 -5.33 -13.09 1.25
CA ALA A 111 -6.56 -13.75 1.68
C ALA A 111 -6.64 -15.23 1.29
N ASP A 112 -5.93 -15.61 0.23
CA ASP A 112 -5.95 -16.97 -0.33
C ASP A 112 -4.64 -17.74 -0.03
N ASP A 113 -3.79 -17.23 0.86
CA ASP A 113 -2.57 -17.89 1.31
C ASP A 113 -2.86 -18.76 2.54
N PRO A 114 -2.71 -20.10 2.47
CA PRO A 114 -3.09 -21.00 3.56
C PRO A 114 -2.32 -20.74 4.86
N GLU A 115 -1.14 -20.16 4.81
CA GLU A 115 -0.36 -19.79 6.00
C GLU A 115 -0.90 -18.52 6.67
N TYR A 116 -1.47 -17.59 5.89
CA TYR A 116 -1.84 -16.26 6.37
C TYR A 116 -3.36 -16.03 6.40
N ALA A 117 -4.16 -16.84 5.70
CA ALA A 117 -5.59 -16.60 5.52
C ALA A 117 -6.41 -16.54 6.83
N ASP A 118 -5.89 -17.11 7.92
CA ASP A 118 -6.56 -17.13 9.22
C ASP A 118 -6.26 -15.94 10.12
N TYR A 119 -5.31 -15.08 9.73
CA TYR A 119 -5.02 -13.86 10.50
C TYR A 119 -6.17 -12.86 10.37
N ARG A 120 -6.60 -12.31 11.51
CA ARG A 120 -7.71 -11.35 11.59
C ARG A 120 -7.32 -10.03 12.24
N ASP A 121 -6.20 -9.99 12.96
CA ASP A 121 -5.73 -8.79 13.64
C ASP A 121 -4.21 -8.81 13.79
N ILE A 122 -3.61 -7.63 13.85
CA ILE A 122 -2.16 -7.43 13.97
C ILE A 122 -1.57 -8.08 15.21
N SER A 123 -2.35 -8.24 16.28
CA SER A 123 -1.93 -8.90 17.52
C SER A 123 -1.60 -10.38 17.34
N GLN A 124 -2.11 -11.01 16.29
CA GLN A 124 -1.81 -12.40 15.94
C GLN A 124 -0.41 -12.57 15.30
N LEU A 125 0.17 -11.51 14.75
CA LEU A 125 1.57 -11.55 14.32
C LEU A 125 2.50 -11.64 15.53
N SER A 126 3.55 -12.44 15.41
CA SER A 126 4.59 -12.51 16.44
C SER A 126 5.19 -11.12 16.69
N GLY A 127 5.63 -10.88 17.94
CA GLY A 127 6.30 -9.62 18.27
C GLY A 127 7.55 -9.37 17.43
N HIS A 128 8.27 -10.44 17.05
CA HIS A 128 9.42 -10.34 16.14
C HIS A 128 9.00 -9.84 14.76
N ARG A 129 7.95 -10.43 14.17
CA ARG A 129 7.48 -10.04 12.85
C ARG A 129 7.03 -8.57 12.78
N ARG A 130 6.34 -8.10 13.82
CA ARG A 130 5.98 -6.67 13.91
C ARG A 130 7.20 -5.76 13.96
N LYS A 131 8.24 -6.13 14.75
CA LYS A 131 9.50 -5.39 14.82
C LYS A 131 10.29 -5.39 13.49
N GLU A 132 10.23 -6.47 12.71
CA GLU A 132 10.84 -6.50 11.38
C GLU A 132 10.19 -5.48 10.42
N LEU A 133 8.85 -5.41 10.42
CA LEU A 133 8.12 -4.44 9.62
C LEU A 133 8.49 -3.00 10.01
N GLU A 134 8.44 -2.70 11.29
CA GLU A 134 8.82 -1.40 11.85
C GLU A 134 10.28 -1.06 11.50
N ARG A 135 11.21 -1.99 11.74
CA ARG A 135 12.63 -1.77 11.55
C ARG A 135 12.99 -1.52 10.09
N PHE A 136 12.32 -2.17 9.16
CA PHE A 136 12.51 -1.92 7.74
C PHE A 136 12.29 -0.43 7.41
N PHE A 137 11.18 0.16 7.83
CA PHE A 137 10.88 1.57 7.55
C PHE A 137 11.76 2.55 8.32
N LEU A 138 12.23 2.20 9.51
CA LEU A 138 13.21 3.01 10.22
C LEU A 138 14.57 3.04 9.51
N ASP A 139 14.94 1.97 8.80
CA ASP A 139 16.26 1.83 8.18
C ASP A 139 16.32 2.17 6.69
N TYR A 140 15.19 2.09 5.95
CA TYR A 140 15.23 2.11 4.48
C TYR A 140 15.66 3.46 3.88
N LYS A 141 15.48 4.58 4.62
CA LYS A 141 15.90 5.93 4.21
C LYS A 141 17.11 6.48 4.99
N VAL A 142 17.67 5.73 5.94
CA VAL A 142 18.75 6.22 6.82
C VAL A 142 19.97 6.70 6.01
N LEU A 143 20.41 5.92 5.02
CA LEU A 143 21.55 6.29 4.17
C LEU A 143 21.21 7.36 3.11
N GLU A 144 19.94 7.73 2.99
CA GLU A 144 19.47 8.88 2.20
C GLU A 144 19.44 10.17 3.05
N HIS A 145 19.88 10.10 4.31
CA HIS A 145 19.83 11.21 5.29
C HIS A 145 18.42 11.76 5.52
N LYS A 146 17.40 10.90 5.41
CA LYS A 146 16.00 11.23 5.65
C LYS A 146 15.53 10.60 6.94
N THR A 147 14.68 11.31 7.66
CA THR A 147 14.11 10.84 8.92
C THR A 147 12.76 10.21 8.69
N VAL A 148 12.55 9.07 9.33
CA VAL A 148 11.25 8.38 9.42
C VAL A 148 10.96 8.11 10.87
N SER A 149 9.74 8.34 11.29
CA SER A 149 9.23 7.89 12.58
C SER A 149 8.08 6.92 12.37
N VAL A 150 8.06 5.85 13.17
CA VAL A 150 7.02 4.83 13.14
C VAL A 150 6.33 4.84 14.50
N GLY A 151 5.00 4.91 14.49
CA GLY A 151 4.16 4.84 15.69
C GLY A 151 3.77 3.41 16.05
N ASP A 152 3.05 3.26 17.17
CA ASP A 152 2.49 1.98 17.57
C ASP A 152 1.50 1.46 16.54
N MET A 153 1.60 0.19 16.20
CA MET A 153 0.66 -0.45 15.27
C MET A 153 -0.72 -0.58 15.91
N HIS A 154 -1.76 -0.23 15.14
CA HIS A 154 -3.15 -0.40 15.55
C HIS A 154 -3.79 -1.59 14.84
N GLY A 155 -4.85 -2.12 15.45
CA GLY A 155 -5.56 -3.29 14.97
C GLY A 155 -6.40 -3.05 13.71
N ARG A 156 -7.07 -4.09 13.30
CA ARG A 156 -7.87 -4.17 12.07
C ARG A 156 -8.94 -3.07 11.97
N ALA A 157 -9.66 -2.77 13.05
CA ALA A 157 -10.73 -1.77 13.02
C ALA A 157 -10.24 -0.38 12.57
N GLU A 158 -9.04 0.01 13.01
CA GLU A 158 -8.42 1.27 12.60
C GLU A 158 -7.98 1.24 11.14
N ALA A 159 -7.38 0.11 10.67
CA ALA A 159 -7.03 -0.06 9.27
C ALA A 159 -8.26 0.07 8.36
N GLU A 160 -9.37 -0.58 8.70
CA GLU A 160 -10.63 -0.49 7.94
C GLU A 160 -11.21 0.93 7.93
N ARG A 161 -11.11 1.66 9.05
CA ARG A 161 -11.52 3.07 9.11
C ARG A 161 -10.71 3.91 8.11
N MET A 162 -9.38 3.77 8.12
CA MET A 162 -8.49 4.52 7.22
C MET A 162 -8.74 4.18 5.75
N ILE A 163 -8.95 2.92 5.43
CA ILE A 163 -9.30 2.51 4.06
C ILE A 163 -10.60 3.20 3.62
N ARG A 164 -11.65 3.22 4.46
CA ARG A 164 -12.91 3.91 4.13
C ARG A 164 -12.72 5.41 3.90
N GLU A 165 -11.91 6.06 4.71
CA GLU A 165 -11.59 7.49 4.57
C GLU A 165 -10.84 7.77 3.26
N ALA A 166 -9.83 6.95 2.94
CA ALA A 166 -9.07 7.09 1.69
C ALA A 166 -9.93 6.84 0.44
N VAL A 167 -10.88 5.89 0.49
CA VAL A 167 -11.88 5.68 -0.56
C VAL A 167 -12.79 6.89 -0.73
N GLN A 168 -13.24 7.46 0.38
CA GLN A 168 -14.10 8.65 0.34
C GLN A 168 -13.36 9.85 -0.25
N LEU A 169 -12.12 10.10 0.16
CA LEU A 169 -11.27 11.15 -0.40
C LEU A 169 -11.05 10.97 -1.91
N TYR A 170 -10.82 9.74 -2.37
CA TYR A 170 -10.70 9.45 -3.79
C TYR A 170 -11.97 9.81 -4.56
N ARG A 171 -13.14 9.43 -4.04
CA ARG A 171 -14.44 9.74 -4.66
C ARG A 171 -14.71 11.25 -4.75
N GLU A 172 -14.25 12.00 -3.76
CA GLU A 172 -14.46 13.45 -3.68
C GLU A 172 -13.44 14.24 -4.50
N LYS A 173 -12.18 13.84 -4.49
CA LYS A 173 -11.07 14.62 -5.04
C LYS A 173 -10.61 14.17 -6.43
N ILE A 174 -10.57 12.87 -6.68
CA ILE A 174 -9.97 12.29 -7.89
C ILE A 174 -11.02 11.92 -8.93
N LYS A 175 -12.05 11.16 -8.53
CA LYS A 175 -13.05 10.64 -9.47
C LYS A 175 -13.71 11.71 -10.35
N PRO A 176 -14.05 12.91 -9.85
CA PRO A 176 -14.63 13.98 -10.69
C PRO A 176 -13.69 14.48 -11.77
N THR A 177 -12.36 14.52 -11.50
CA THR A 177 -11.37 15.03 -12.45
C THR A 177 -11.15 14.08 -13.63
N LEU A 178 -11.29 12.77 -13.41
CA LEU A 178 -11.13 11.75 -14.45
C LEU A 178 -12.23 11.87 -15.52
N HIS A 179 -13.46 12.15 -15.14
CA HIS A 179 -14.58 12.34 -16.09
C HIS A 179 -14.40 13.58 -16.96
N THR A 180 -13.81 14.64 -16.44
CA THR A 180 -13.56 15.88 -17.18
C THR A 180 -12.51 15.66 -18.29
N THR A 181 -11.46 14.90 -17.99
CA THR A 181 -10.37 14.60 -18.94
C THR A 181 -10.83 13.69 -20.09
N ILE A 182 -11.72 12.73 -19.83
CA ILE A 182 -12.28 11.84 -20.86
C ILE A 182 -13.14 12.64 -21.85
N ASN A 183 -13.99 13.52 -21.36
CA ASN A 183 -14.87 14.34 -22.22
C ASN A 183 -14.10 15.33 -23.11
N GLN A 184 -12.95 15.82 -22.66
CA GLN A 184 -12.08 16.68 -23.48
C GLN A 184 -11.34 15.91 -24.59
N ARG A 185 -11.00 14.63 -24.38
CA ARG A 185 -10.34 13.78 -25.41
C ARG A 185 -11.29 13.24 -26.47
N VAL A 186 -12.59 13.20 -26.21
CA VAL A 186 -13.62 12.74 -27.17
C VAL A 186 -14.11 13.89 -28.04
N SER A 187 -13.80 15.15 -27.69
CA SER A 187 -14.23 16.37 -28.41
C SER A 187 -13.17 16.95 -29.35
N THR A 188 -12.02 16.27 -29.51
CA THR A 188 -10.94 16.57 -30.44
C THR A 188 -10.75 15.44 -31.43
#